data_40853ca26b09517764d13b719351a200
#
_entry.id   40853ca26b09517764d13b719351a200
#
_cell.length_a   1.000
_cell.length_b   1.000
_cell.length_c   1.000
_cell.angle_alpha   90.00
_cell.angle_beta   90.00
_cell.angle_gamma   90.00
#
_symmetry.space_group_name_H-M   'P 1'
#
loop_
_entity.id
_entity.type
_entity.pdbx_description
1 polymer ?
#
loop_
_entity_poly.entity_id
_entity_poly.type
_entity_poly.pdbx_seq_one_letter_code
_entity_poly.pdbx_strand_id
1 'polypeptide(L)'
;GSDRLLMEPMSKVMKTPARTWWLLGVTMFLFSLFLWPSPSVALVGAIMIPFAVRAGLSPLAAAMAMNLFGHGFALSYDVVIQGAPAISAAAAGISAADILSQAWPVFWVMGGVTVLAAFLLNRKSMGTAKLSSSGNVVNKQDSGSQGNSRAALALAAAVPLAFLADIVCMLALDLNGGDATSVVSGTAVLLMCFGAVLGFGKQSPEKVTRYLTDGFLFAIRIFAPVIVIGAFFFLGGGGITSILGEGFGDGILNDWAVWLAAHTPLNPYIAAFFQLIIGCLTGLDGSGFSGLPLTGALAHTFGTATFASVPVLAALGQIGAIFVGGGTIVPWGLIPVAAICNVSPIELARKNLPPVLIGLTAAFIAACLMLV
;
A
#
# COMPACT_ATOMS: atom_id res chain seq x y z
N GLY A 1 29.45 -1.08 -18.28
CA GLY A 1 30.45 -0.79 -17.21
C GLY A 1 29.82 -0.29 -15.91
N SER A 2 28.72 0.44 -15.97
CA SER A 2 27.97 0.92 -14.80
C SER A 2 27.30 -0.19 -14.02
N ASP A 3 26.86 -1.25 -14.70
CA ASP A 3 26.26 -2.43 -14.06
C ASP A 3 27.20 -3.11 -13.06
N ARG A 4 28.52 -3.11 -13.34
CA ARG A 4 29.52 -3.68 -12.43
C ARG A 4 29.71 -2.87 -11.15
N LEU A 5 29.69 -1.55 -11.23
CA LEU A 5 29.88 -0.66 -10.06
C LEU A 5 28.70 -0.69 -9.09
N LEU A 6 27.47 -0.87 -9.61
CA LEU A 6 26.28 -1.07 -8.79
C LEU A 6 26.15 -2.52 -8.27
N MET A 7 26.73 -3.49 -8.99
CA MET A 7 26.65 -4.91 -8.65
C MET A 7 27.54 -5.32 -7.47
N GLU A 8 28.71 -4.72 -7.31
CA GLU A 8 29.68 -5.14 -6.32
C GLU A 8 29.26 -4.95 -4.86
N PRO A 9 28.69 -3.79 -4.45
CA PRO A 9 28.18 -3.64 -3.09
C PRO A 9 26.93 -4.48 -2.82
N MET A 10 26.00 -4.58 -3.79
CA MET A 10 24.77 -5.36 -3.64
C MET A 10 25.03 -6.85 -3.55
N SER A 11 25.99 -7.38 -4.33
CA SER A 11 26.38 -8.81 -4.27
C SER A 11 27.03 -9.19 -2.94
N LYS A 12 27.68 -8.24 -2.26
CA LYS A 12 28.28 -8.46 -0.93
C LYS A 12 27.22 -8.58 0.17
N VAL A 13 26.06 -7.96 0.00
CA VAL A 13 24.95 -7.94 0.97
C VAL A 13 23.94 -9.05 0.68
N MET A 14 23.59 -9.27 -0.57
CA MET A 14 22.65 -10.30 -1.03
C MET A 14 23.36 -11.65 -1.25
N LYS A 15 23.77 -12.32 -0.17
CA LYS A 15 24.54 -13.58 -0.24
C LYS A 15 23.70 -14.85 -0.20
N THR A 16 22.52 -14.80 0.38
CA THR A 16 21.64 -15.96 0.55
C THR A 16 20.20 -15.58 0.26
N PRO A 17 19.35 -16.50 -0.24
CA PRO A 17 17.94 -16.22 -0.51
C PRO A 17 17.20 -15.62 0.70
N ALA A 18 17.45 -16.11 1.90
CA ALA A 18 16.82 -15.62 3.12
C ALA A 18 17.20 -14.16 3.44
N ARG A 19 18.50 -13.83 3.39
CA ARG A 19 18.94 -12.43 3.61
C ARG A 19 18.43 -11.50 2.54
N THR A 20 18.43 -11.95 1.29
CA THR A 20 17.94 -11.20 0.14
C THR A 20 16.44 -10.91 0.27
N TRP A 21 15.66 -11.87 0.74
CA TRP A 21 14.23 -11.71 0.97
C TRP A 21 13.94 -10.61 2.00
N TRP A 22 14.62 -10.64 3.15
CA TRP A 22 14.47 -9.60 4.18
C TRP A 22 14.97 -8.24 3.72
N LEU A 23 16.12 -8.19 3.05
CA LEU A 23 16.65 -6.93 2.54
C LEU A 23 15.70 -6.27 1.53
N LEU A 24 15.20 -7.07 0.58
CA LEU A 24 14.23 -6.62 -0.41
C LEU A 24 12.95 -6.13 0.24
N GLY A 25 12.40 -6.92 1.20
CA GLY A 25 11.18 -6.59 1.92
C GLY A 25 11.32 -5.31 2.75
N VAL A 26 12.38 -5.20 3.57
CA VAL A 26 12.62 -4.00 4.40
C VAL A 26 12.85 -2.76 3.52
N THR A 27 13.60 -2.88 2.44
CA THR A 27 13.77 -1.76 1.49
C THR A 27 12.42 -1.35 0.90
N MET A 28 11.61 -2.34 0.47
CA MET A 28 10.28 -2.05 -0.05
C MET A 28 9.37 -1.39 0.98
N PHE A 29 9.40 -1.83 2.24
CA PHE A 29 8.67 -1.23 3.35
C PHE A 29 9.06 0.24 3.53
N LEU A 30 10.35 0.52 3.69
CA LEU A 30 10.84 1.88 3.91
C LEU A 30 10.47 2.83 2.77
N PHE A 31 10.72 2.42 1.52
CA PHE A 31 10.35 3.26 0.37
C PHE A 31 8.83 3.45 0.27
N SER A 32 8.05 2.43 0.59
CA SER A 32 6.59 2.52 0.51
C SER A 32 5.96 3.44 1.56
N LEU A 33 6.60 3.65 2.70
CA LEU A 33 6.14 4.63 3.68
C LEU A 33 6.19 6.06 3.14
N PHE A 34 7.19 6.39 2.31
CA PHE A 34 7.40 7.73 1.79
C PHE A 34 6.84 7.95 0.38
N LEU A 35 6.87 6.93 -0.46
CA LEU A 35 6.51 7.05 -1.88
C LEU A 35 5.23 6.31 -2.26
N TRP A 36 4.60 5.63 -1.30
CA TRP A 36 3.57 4.62 -1.52
C TRP A 36 4.09 3.37 -2.26
N PRO A 37 3.37 2.23 -2.18
CA PRO A 37 3.86 0.96 -2.73
C PRO A 37 4.02 0.96 -4.24
N SER A 38 3.10 1.57 -5.01
CA SER A 38 3.13 1.45 -6.47
C SER A 38 4.35 2.12 -7.11
N PRO A 39 4.74 3.37 -6.77
CA PRO A 39 6.01 3.94 -7.19
C PRO A 39 7.22 3.15 -6.66
N SER A 40 7.15 2.68 -5.41
CA SER A 40 8.22 1.91 -4.79
C SER A 40 8.46 0.57 -5.48
N VAL A 41 7.41 -0.12 -5.95
CA VAL A 41 7.53 -1.35 -6.75
C VAL A 41 8.34 -1.09 -8.01
N ALA A 42 8.05 -0.01 -8.73
CA ALA A 42 8.77 0.32 -9.95
C ALA A 42 10.25 0.60 -9.65
N LEU A 43 10.54 1.42 -8.63
CA LEU A 43 11.89 1.83 -8.27
C LEU A 43 12.71 0.67 -7.67
N VAL A 44 12.22 0.09 -6.58
CA VAL A 44 12.91 -1.00 -5.85
C VAL A 44 13.00 -2.25 -6.72
N GLY A 45 11.92 -2.56 -7.45
CA GLY A 45 11.87 -3.72 -8.33
C GLY A 45 12.88 -3.63 -9.46
N ALA A 46 12.93 -2.51 -10.19
CA ALA A 46 13.87 -2.32 -11.29
C ALA A 46 15.33 -2.46 -10.82
N ILE A 47 15.65 -1.98 -9.62
CA ILE A 47 17.02 -2.00 -9.10
C ILE A 47 17.33 -3.37 -8.45
N MET A 48 16.47 -3.89 -7.59
CA MET A 48 16.84 -5.00 -6.70
C MET A 48 16.48 -6.39 -7.23
N ILE A 49 15.43 -6.55 -8.08
CA ILE A 49 15.00 -7.86 -8.56
C ILE A 49 16.11 -8.61 -9.35
N PRO A 50 16.86 -7.97 -10.27
CA PRO A 50 17.94 -8.66 -10.97
C PRO A 50 19.00 -9.24 -10.03
N PHE A 51 19.30 -8.53 -8.94
CA PHE A 51 20.27 -9.00 -7.92
C PHE A 51 19.67 -10.07 -7.03
N ALA A 52 18.41 -9.95 -6.65
CA ALA A 52 17.71 -10.92 -5.82
C ALA A 52 17.65 -12.29 -6.51
N VAL A 53 17.33 -12.32 -7.80
CA VAL A 53 17.31 -13.55 -8.59
C VAL A 53 18.71 -14.14 -8.73
N ARG A 54 19.74 -13.33 -8.98
CA ARG A 54 21.15 -13.77 -9.03
C ARG A 54 21.64 -14.34 -7.69
N ALA A 55 21.14 -13.81 -6.57
CA ALA A 55 21.43 -14.34 -5.23
C ALA A 55 20.67 -15.64 -4.91
N GLY A 56 19.93 -16.18 -5.87
CA GLY A 56 19.18 -17.43 -5.77
C GLY A 56 17.79 -17.30 -5.16
N LEU A 57 17.26 -16.07 -4.99
CA LEU A 57 15.90 -15.89 -4.55
C LEU A 57 14.93 -16.15 -5.72
N SER A 58 13.92 -17.00 -5.50
CA SER A 58 12.93 -17.27 -6.54
C SER A 58 12.11 -16.00 -6.86
N PRO A 59 11.72 -15.78 -8.13
CA PRO A 59 10.89 -14.62 -8.50
C PRO A 59 9.60 -14.50 -7.68
N LEU A 60 8.96 -15.62 -7.37
CA LEU A 60 7.75 -15.63 -6.56
C LEU A 60 8.03 -15.22 -5.11
N ALA A 61 9.12 -15.66 -4.50
CA ALA A 61 9.51 -15.23 -3.16
C ALA A 61 9.88 -13.72 -3.15
N ALA A 62 10.54 -13.23 -4.19
CA ALA A 62 10.82 -11.80 -4.34
C ALA A 62 9.51 -10.98 -4.45
N ALA A 63 8.55 -11.45 -5.26
CA ALA A 63 7.24 -10.84 -5.38
C ALA A 63 6.48 -10.83 -4.05
N MET A 64 6.50 -11.92 -3.29
CA MET A 64 5.91 -11.98 -1.95
C MET A 64 6.52 -10.95 -1.00
N ALA A 65 7.87 -10.83 -0.97
CA ALA A 65 8.54 -9.83 -0.14
C ALA A 65 8.09 -8.41 -0.51
N MET A 66 8.17 -8.04 -1.78
CA MET A 66 7.76 -6.70 -2.23
C MET A 66 6.29 -6.41 -1.93
N ASN A 67 5.42 -7.39 -2.16
CA ASN A 67 3.98 -7.20 -2.01
C ASN A 67 3.56 -7.10 -0.54
N LEU A 68 3.98 -8.04 0.32
CA LEU A 68 3.56 -8.06 1.72
C LEU A 68 4.15 -6.91 2.53
N PHE A 69 5.41 -6.54 2.29
CA PHE A 69 6.03 -5.40 2.97
C PHE A 69 5.50 -4.05 2.46
N GLY A 70 5.28 -3.92 1.14
CA GLY A 70 4.81 -2.66 0.52
C GLY A 70 3.30 -2.52 0.60
N HIS A 71 2.56 -3.30 -0.19
CA HIS A 71 1.10 -3.18 -0.31
C HIS A 71 0.33 -3.71 0.89
N GLY A 72 0.91 -4.61 1.67
CA GLY A 72 0.33 -5.05 2.95
C GLY A 72 0.72 -4.11 4.08
N PHE A 73 1.93 -4.25 4.60
CA PHE A 73 2.35 -3.62 5.85
C PHE A 73 2.47 -2.10 5.72
N ALA A 74 3.28 -1.59 4.78
CA ALA A 74 3.51 -0.15 4.68
C ALA A 74 2.22 0.60 4.31
N LEU A 75 1.42 0.09 3.36
CA LEU A 75 0.18 0.74 2.93
C LEU A 75 -0.89 0.73 4.02
N SER A 76 -0.98 -0.34 4.82
CA SER A 76 -1.97 -0.37 5.90
C SER A 76 -1.64 0.60 7.03
N TYR A 77 -0.35 0.79 7.34
CA TYR A 77 0.08 1.74 8.36
C TYR A 77 0.14 3.18 7.84
N ASP A 78 0.65 3.39 6.63
CA ASP A 78 0.69 4.66 5.85
C ASP A 78 0.96 5.91 6.71
N VAL A 79 2.01 5.84 7.53
CA VAL A 79 2.29 6.82 8.58
C VAL A 79 2.77 8.18 8.05
N VAL A 80 3.34 8.24 6.84
CA VAL A 80 3.88 9.48 6.25
C VAL A 80 2.87 10.12 5.30
N ILE A 81 2.42 9.39 4.28
CA ILE A 81 1.48 9.92 3.28
C ILE A 81 0.06 10.04 3.84
N GLN A 82 -0.31 9.16 4.76
CA GLN A 82 -1.57 9.18 5.53
C GLN A 82 -2.85 9.13 4.69
N GLY A 83 -2.80 8.59 3.47
CA GLY A 83 -3.99 8.48 2.62
C GLY A 83 -5.06 7.56 3.22
N ALA A 84 -4.68 6.37 3.66
CA ALA A 84 -5.61 5.43 4.27
C ALA A 84 -6.08 5.88 5.67
N PRO A 85 -5.20 6.26 6.61
CA PRO A 85 -5.61 6.77 7.91
C PRO A 85 -6.50 8.01 7.83
N ALA A 86 -6.24 8.94 6.89
CA ALA A 86 -7.04 10.15 6.73
C ALA A 86 -8.50 9.83 6.34
N ILE A 87 -8.70 8.87 5.43
CA ILE A 87 -10.05 8.46 5.00
C ILE A 87 -10.79 7.77 6.15
N SER A 88 -10.14 6.82 6.83
CA SER A 88 -10.74 6.11 7.96
C SER A 88 -11.06 7.06 9.12
N ALA A 89 -10.15 7.98 9.43
CA ALA A 89 -10.29 8.95 10.51
C ALA A 89 -11.39 9.96 10.25
N ALA A 90 -11.46 10.50 9.03
CA ALA A 90 -12.51 11.45 8.63
C ALA A 90 -13.90 10.83 8.80
N ALA A 91 -14.08 9.56 8.39
CA ALA A 91 -15.34 8.85 8.56
C ALA A 91 -15.63 8.46 10.01
N ALA A 92 -14.60 8.28 10.83
CA ALA A 92 -14.72 7.99 12.26
C ALA A 92 -14.89 9.24 13.12
N GLY A 93 -14.80 10.44 12.55
CA GLY A 93 -14.87 11.72 13.30
C GLY A 93 -13.68 11.98 14.22
N ILE A 94 -12.51 11.43 13.91
CA ILE A 94 -11.26 11.58 14.66
C ILE A 94 -10.13 12.06 13.72
N SER A 95 -8.94 12.30 14.27
CA SER A 95 -7.77 12.64 13.43
C SER A 95 -7.01 11.39 12.96
N ALA A 96 -6.29 11.49 11.83
CA ALA A 96 -5.39 10.44 11.37
C ALA A 96 -4.30 10.14 12.42
N ALA A 97 -3.83 11.17 13.14
CA ALA A 97 -2.86 11.04 14.20
C ALA A 97 -3.36 10.18 15.38
N ASP A 98 -4.67 10.22 15.68
CA ASP A 98 -5.25 9.38 16.72
C ASP A 98 -5.17 7.89 16.34
N ILE A 99 -5.49 7.54 15.08
CA ILE A 99 -5.35 6.16 14.59
C ILE A 99 -3.89 5.73 14.66
N LEU A 100 -2.98 6.54 14.13
CA LEU A 100 -1.56 6.18 14.01
C LEU A 100 -0.87 6.07 15.37
N SER A 101 -1.20 6.96 16.32
CA SER A 101 -0.56 6.97 17.65
C SER A 101 -1.15 5.95 18.62
N GLN A 102 -2.46 5.68 18.56
CA GLN A 102 -3.11 4.77 19.50
C GLN A 102 -3.12 3.32 19.00
N ALA A 103 -3.22 3.09 17.68
CA ALA A 103 -3.34 1.75 17.12
C ALA A 103 -2.04 1.22 16.48
N TRP A 104 -0.89 1.91 16.63
CA TRP A 104 0.37 1.44 16.04
C TRP A 104 0.73 -0.02 16.39
N PRO A 105 0.43 -0.56 17.59
CA PRO A 105 0.78 -1.95 17.88
C PRO A 105 0.01 -2.94 17.00
N VAL A 106 -1.26 -2.63 16.67
CA VAL A 106 -2.09 -3.49 15.82
C VAL A 106 -1.50 -3.57 14.41
N PHE A 107 -1.06 -2.43 13.84
CA PHE A 107 -0.40 -2.39 12.53
C PHE A 107 0.92 -3.17 12.53
N TRP A 108 1.75 -3.01 13.56
CA TRP A 108 3.03 -3.71 13.66
C TRP A 108 2.87 -5.21 13.90
N VAL A 109 1.88 -5.62 14.70
CA VAL A 109 1.54 -7.04 14.88
C VAL A 109 1.05 -7.63 13.57
N MET A 110 0.11 -6.96 12.88
CA MET A 110 -0.38 -7.42 11.58
C MET A 110 0.75 -7.60 10.58
N GLY A 111 1.50 -6.54 10.31
CA GLY A 111 2.58 -6.56 9.33
C GLY A 111 3.70 -7.51 9.72
N GLY A 112 4.20 -7.40 10.95
CA GLY A 112 5.29 -8.22 11.48
C GLY A 112 4.98 -9.71 11.46
N VAL A 113 3.80 -10.11 11.96
CA VAL A 113 3.37 -11.52 11.95
C VAL A 113 3.16 -12.02 10.52
N THR A 114 2.54 -11.21 9.65
CA THR A 114 2.35 -11.59 8.23
C THR A 114 3.68 -11.87 7.54
N VAL A 115 4.65 -10.95 7.62
CA VAL A 115 5.94 -11.13 6.94
C VAL A 115 6.75 -12.26 7.56
N LEU A 116 6.72 -12.42 8.88
CA LEU A 116 7.37 -13.54 9.54
C LEU A 116 6.76 -14.88 9.15
N ALA A 117 5.43 -14.99 9.14
CA ALA A 117 4.71 -16.18 8.69
C ALA A 117 5.02 -16.49 7.22
N ALA A 118 5.02 -15.49 6.35
CA ALA A 118 5.40 -15.66 4.94
C ALA A 118 6.82 -16.21 4.79
N PHE A 119 7.76 -15.67 5.56
CA PHE A 119 9.13 -16.17 5.57
C PHE A 119 9.20 -17.62 6.04
N LEU A 120 8.62 -17.94 7.19
CA LEU A 120 8.69 -19.28 7.79
C LEU A 120 8.03 -20.36 6.93
N LEU A 121 6.85 -20.06 6.37
CA LEU A 121 6.10 -20.99 5.51
C LEU A 121 6.81 -21.26 4.18
N ASN A 122 7.55 -20.28 3.64
CA ASN A 122 8.14 -20.39 2.31
C ASN A 122 9.67 -20.53 2.32
N ARG A 123 10.37 -20.48 3.47
CA ARG A 123 11.83 -20.48 3.55
C ARG A 123 12.51 -21.64 2.82
N LYS A 124 11.88 -22.82 2.80
CA LYS A 124 12.41 -24.00 2.11
C LYS A 124 12.30 -23.91 0.58
N SER A 125 11.33 -23.17 0.07
CA SER A 125 11.09 -23.00 -1.38
C SER A 125 11.69 -21.72 -1.94
N MET A 126 12.20 -20.81 -1.10
CA MET A 126 12.77 -19.54 -1.54
C MET A 126 14.00 -19.69 -2.44
N GLY A 127 14.78 -20.75 -2.25
CA GLY A 127 16.01 -21.03 -2.99
C GLY A 127 15.87 -22.03 -4.14
N THR A 128 14.69 -22.52 -4.46
CA THR A 128 14.45 -23.52 -5.51
C THR A 128 14.12 -22.91 -6.86
N ALA A 129 14.76 -21.81 -7.23
CA ALA A 129 14.80 -21.38 -8.62
C ALA A 129 15.84 -22.23 -9.37
N LYS A 130 15.52 -23.51 -9.69
CA LYS A 130 16.03 -24.07 -10.95
C LYS A 130 15.54 -23.10 -12.02
N LEU A 131 16.48 -22.42 -12.64
CA LEU A 131 16.26 -21.71 -13.91
C LEU A 131 15.54 -22.70 -14.84
N SER A 132 14.22 -22.68 -14.85
CA SER A 132 13.49 -23.14 -16.00
C SER A 132 13.97 -22.26 -17.12
N SER A 133 14.80 -22.83 -17.98
CA SER A 133 15.31 -22.23 -19.19
C SER A 133 14.17 -22.06 -20.20
N SER A 134 13.19 -21.28 -19.85
CA SER A 134 12.11 -20.86 -20.72
C SER A 134 11.93 -19.36 -20.59
N GLY A 135 12.62 -18.67 -21.46
CA GLY A 135 12.27 -17.37 -21.97
C GLY A 135 12.70 -16.17 -21.12
N ASN A 136 13.73 -15.51 -21.59
CA ASN A 136 13.89 -14.03 -21.56
C ASN A 136 13.34 -13.27 -20.35
N VAL A 137 13.92 -13.50 -19.18
CA VAL A 137 13.83 -12.55 -18.08
C VAL A 137 14.64 -11.31 -18.50
N VAL A 138 13.93 -10.23 -18.74
CA VAL A 138 14.48 -8.90 -19.07
C VAL A 138 15.21 -8.82 -20.41
N ASN A 139 14.51 -9.07 -21.52
CA ASN A 139 14.93 -8.55 -22.83
C ASN A 139 13.76 -8.43 -23.84
N LYS A 140 12.61 -7.92 -23.39
CA LYS A 140 11.60 -7.33 -24.29
C LYS A 140 10.96 -6.12 -23.58
N GLN A 141 11.75 -5.17 -23.13
CA GLN A 141 11.38 -3.80 -23.40
C GLN A 141 11.69 -3.58 -24.88
N ASP A 142 10.66 -3.25 -25.61
CA ASP A 142 10.76 -2.88 -27.00
C ASP A 142 11.99 -2.03 -27.24
N SER A 143 12.93 -2.57 -28.03
CA SER A 143 14.05 -1.85 -28.59
C SER A 143 13.56 -0.93 -29.71
N GLY A 144 12.61 -0.10 -29.36
CA GLY A 144 11.99 0.90 -30.21
C GLY A 144 12.31 2.30 -29.66
N SER A 145 13.56 2.60 -29.52
CA SER A 145 14.17 3.92 -29.61
C SER A 145 15.62 3.78 -29.12
N GLN A 146 16.56 3.97 -29.97
CA GLN A 146 17.94 4.32 -29.60
C GLN A 146 17.90 5.73 -28.94
N GLY A 147 17.26 5.83 -27.79
CA GLY A 147 17.31 7.01 -26.93
C GLY A 147 18.75 7.18 -26.46
N ASN A 148 19.25 8.39 -26.60
CA ASN A 148 20.58 8.84 -26.24
C ASN A 148 21.02 8.14 -24.94
N SER A 149 21.98 7.23 -24.98
CA SER A 149 22.45 6.42 -23.85
C SER A 149 22.82 7.28 -22.63
N ARG A 150 23.25 8.53 -22.86
CA ARG A 150 23.55 9.50 -21.81
C ARG A 150 22.31 10.04 -21.10
N ALA A 151 21.21 10.26 -21.82
CA ALA A 151 19.94 10.72 -21.25
C ALA A 151 19.31 9.63 -20.37
N ALA A 152 19.32 8.37 -20.84
CA ALA A 152 18.84 7.23 -20.05
C ALA A 152 19.66 7.03 -18.76
N LEU A 153 21.00 7.19 -18.84
CA LEU A 153 21.87 7.09 -17.67
C LEU A 153 21.63 8.26 -16.69
N ALA A 154 21.45 9.47 -17.19
CA ALA A 154 21.13 10.65 -16.37
C ALA A 154 19.81 10.46 -15.61
N LEU A 155 18.76 9.96 -16.28
CA LEU A 155 17.48 9.67 -15.63
C LEU A 155 17.59 8.53 -14.62
N ALA A 156 18.32 7.46 -14.95
CA ALA A 156 18.52 6.32 -14.04
C ALA A 156 19.21 6.74 -12.73
N ALA A 157 20.01 7.80 -12.75
CA ALA A 157 20.62 8.38 -11.55
C ALA A 157 19.73 9.45 -10.91
N ALA A 158 19.09 10.32 -11.71
CA ALA A 158 18.29 11.44 -11.21
C ALA A 158 17.04 10.98 -10.44
N VAL A 159 16.36 9.93 -10.90
CA VAL A 159 15.13 9.44 -10.26
C VAL A 159 15.38 8.96 -8.82
N PRO A 160 16.32 8.03 -8.54
CA PRO A 160 16.58 7.60 -7.17
C PRO A 160 17.08 8.74 -6.27
N LEU A 161 17.94 9.63 -6.81
CA LEU A 161 18.49 10.74 -6.05
C LEU A 161 17.42 11.77 -5.68
N ALA A 162 16.50 12.09 -6.59
CA ALA A 162 15.40 13.01 -6.32
C ALA A 162 14.45 12.47 -5.24
N PHE A 163 14.02 11.21 -5.35
CA PHE A 163 13.17 10.62 -4.32
C PHE A 163 13.90 10.41 -2.98
N LEU A 164 15.21 10.19 -2.99
CA LEU A 164 15.98 10.18 -1.75
C LEU A 164 16.02 11.59 -1.13
N ALA A 165 16.14 12.63 -1.94
CA ALA A 165 16.05 14.02 -1.48
C ALA A 165 14.66 14.34 -0.91
N ASP A 166 13.59 13.84 -1.51
CA ASP A 166 12.22 13.95 -0.97
C ASP A 166 12.12 13.33 0.42
N ILE A 167 12.63 12.11 0.60
CA ILE A 167 12.65 11.44 1.90
C ILE A 167 13.40 12.28 2.95
N VAL A 168 14.57 12.81 2.59
CA VAL A 168 15.34 13.67 3.48
C VAL A 168 14.57 14.97 3.80
N CYS A 169 13.92 15.56 2.81
CA CYS A 169 13.10 16.76 2.97
C CYS A 169 11.91 16.51 3.92
N MET A 170 11.18 15.40 3.72
CA MET A 170 10.05 15.01 4.57
C MET A 170 10.48 14.79 6.03
N LEU A 171 11.62 14.11 6.24
CA LEU A 171 12.14 13.88 7.59
C LEU A 171 12.67 15.16 8.24
N ALA A 172 13.31 16.04 7.47
CA ALA A 172 13.91 17.28 8.01
C ALA A 172 12.86 18.35 8.34
N LEU A 173 11.74 18.37 7.62
CA LEU A 173 10.67 19.36 7.75
C LEU A 173 9.40 18.78 8.41
N ASP A 174 9.44 17.53 8.85
CA ASP A 174 8.32 16.80 9.46
C ASP A 174 7.04 16.85 8.61
N LEU A 175 7.19 16.66 7.28
CA LEU A 175 6.09 16.71 6.34
C LEU A 175 5.30 15.41 6.34
N ASN A 176 3.98 15.53 6.51
CA ASN A 176 3.05 14.42 6.55
C ASN A 176 1.80 14.72 5.70
N GLY A 177 1.01 13.68 5.37
CA GLY A 177 -0.27 13.83 4.70
C GLY A 177 -0.17 14.56 3.36
N GLY A 178 -0.94 15.64 3.20
CA GLY A 178 -1.00 16.42 1.97
C GLY A 178 0.33 17.07 1.58
N ASP A 179 1.12 17.53 2.56
CA ASP A 179 2.41 18.17 2.30
C ASP A 179 3.43 17.15 1.78
N ALA A 180 3.51 15.97 2.39
CA ALA A 180 4.34 14.86 1.91
C ALA A 180 3.92 14.43 0.49
N THR A 181 2.62 14.29 0.25
CA THR A 181 2.08 13.97 -1.08
C THR A 181 2.45 15.02 -2.12
N SER A 182 2.40 16.30 -1.74
CA SER A 182 2.74 17.42 -2.64
C SER A 182 4.20 17.40 -3.06
N VAL A 183 5.12 17.10 -2.14
CA VAL A 183 6.56 16.96 -2.43
C VAL A 183 6.79 15.82 -3.42
N VAL A 184 6.31 14.62 -3.12
CA VAL A 184 6.50 13.44 -3.99
C VAL A 184 5.88 13.64 -5.37
N SER A 185 4.66 14.20 -5.42
CA SER A 185 3.96 14.44 -6.68
C SER A 185 4.65 15.50 -7.51
N GLY A 186 5.11 16.58 -6.88
CA GLY A 186 5.89 17.65 -7.53
C GLY A 186 7.17 17.12 -8.15
N THR A 187 7.94 16.34 -7.39
CA THR A 187 9.16 15.69 -7.85
C THR A 187 8.89 14.74 -9.02
N ALA A 188 7.83 13.93 -8.94
CA ALA A 188 7.45 13.02 -10.02
C ALA A 188 7.12 13.77 -11.32
N VAL A 189 6.37 14.89 -11.24
CA VAL A 189 6.05 15.73 -12.40
C VAL A 189 7.30 16.37 -12.97
N LEU A 190 8.19 16.90 -12.12
CA LEU A 190 9.47 17.50 -12.58
C LEU A 190 10.34 16.46 -13.28
N LEU A 191 10.49 15.26 -12.72
CA LEU A 191 11.25 14.16 -13.34
C LEU A 191 10.63 13.71 -14.66
N MET A 192 9.30 13.65 -14.74
CA MET A 192 8.58 13.33 -15.98
C MET A 192 8.84 14.39 -17.06
N CYS A 193 8.76 15.69 -16.72
CA CYS A 193 9.05 16.78 -17.64
C CYS A 193 10.53 16.75 -18.09
N PHE A 194 11.43 16.58 -17.16
CA PHE A 194 12.88 16.48 -17.44
C PHE A 194 13.17 15.30 -18.36
N GLY A 195 12.61 14.12 -18.05
CA GLY A 195 12.75 12.93 -18.88
C GLY A 195 12.17 13.10 -20.28
N ALA A 196 11.02 13.77 -20.40
CA ALA A 196 10.41 14.05 -21.68
C ALA A 196 11.28 15.01 -22.53
N VAL A 197 11.85 16.04 -21.92
CA VAL A 197 12.76 16.98 -22.60
C VAL A 197 14.01 16.26 -23.11
N LEU A 198 14.63 15.43 -22.28
CA LEU A 198 15.81 14.67 -22.66
C LEU A 198 15.55 13.60 -23.75
N GLY A 199 14.37 12.96 -23.68
CA GLY A 199 14.03 11.86 -24.59
C GLY A 199 13.40 12.29 -25.91
N PHE A 200 12.59 13.37 -25.90
CA PHE A 200 11.74 13.74 -27.05
C PHE A 200 11.97 15.16 -27.56
N GLY A 201 12.82 15.97 -26.90
CA GLY A 201 13.16 17.32 -27.34
C GLY A 201 11.92 18.18 -27.59
N LYS A 202 11.71 18.65 -28.84
CA LYS A 202 10.58 19.54 -29.19
C LYS A 202 9.19 18.91 -29.03
N GLN A 203 9.09 17.58 -28.96
CA GLN A 203 7.82 16.86 -28.76
C GLN A 203 7.51 16.66 -27.27
N SER A 204 8.34 17.15 -26.37
CA SER A 204 8.16 16.96 -24.91
C SER A 204 6.81 17.44 -24.41
N PRO A 205 6.26 18.61 -24.81
CA PRO A 205 4.96 19.06 -24.26
C PRO A 205 3.81 18.09 -24.58
N GLU A 206 3.79 17.59 -25.81
CA GLU A 206 2.78 16.59 -26.23
C GLU A 206 2.90 15.30 -25.42
N LYS A 207 4.14 14.81 -25.21
CA LYS A 207 4.39 13.60 -24.41
C LYS A 207 4.02 13.77 -22.95
N VAL A 208 4.36 14.90 -22.34
CA VAL A 208 4.00 15.23 -20.96
C VAL A 208 2.48 15.28 -20.81
N THR A 209 1.77 15.97 -21.71
CA THR A 209 0.30 16.00 -21.71
C THR A 209 -0.30 14.61 -21.79
N ARG A 210 0.24 13.77 -22.66
CA ARG A 210 -0.24 12.38 -22.78
C ARG A 210 0.00 11.58 -21.51
N TYR A 211 1.20 11.64 -20.92
CA TYR A 211 1.50 10.93 -19.68
C TYR A 211 0.62 11.39 -18.51
N LEU A 212 0.37 12.70 -18.40
CA LEU A 212 -0.56 13.24 -17.40
C LEU A 212 -1.99 12.72 -17.64
N THR A 213 -2.46 12.77 -18.88
CA THR A 213 -3.79 12.27 -19.24
C THR A 213 -3.94 10.79 -18.92
N ASP A 214 -2.96 9.96 -19.30
CA ASP A 214 -2.96 8.53 -19.01
C ASP A 214 -2.95 8.26 -17.50
N GLY A 215 -2.16 9.04 -16.76
CA GLY A 215 -2.10 8.99 -15.29
C GLY A 215 -3.42 9.36 -14.62
N PHE A 216 -4.08 10.43 -15.04
CA PHE A 216 -5.40 10.82 -14.52
C PHE A 216 -6.49 9.80 -14.87
N LEU A 217 -6.51 9.27 -16.08
CA LEU A 217 -7.44 8.22 -16.46
C LEU A 217 -7.25 6.95 -15.64
N PHE A 218 -6.00 6.59 -15.34
CA PHE A 218 -5.67 5.49 -14.47
C PHE A 218 -6.16 5.74 -13.04
N ALA A 219 -5.89 6.92 -12.48
CA ALA A 219 -6.35 7.31 -11.15
C ALA A 219 -7.87 7.29 -11.02
N ILE A 220 -8.60 7.88 -12.00
CA ILE A 220 -10.07 7.86 -12.01
C ILE A 220 -10.60 6.42 -12.08
N ARG A 221 -10.02 5.56 -12.92
CA ARG A 221 -10.44 4.16 -13.03
C ARG A 221 -10.35 3.42 -11.70
N ILE A 222 -9.33 3.69 -10.90
CA ILE A 222 -9.11 3.03 -9.60
C ILE A 222 -9.97 3.69 -8.51
N PHE A 223 -10.00 5.03 -8.44
CA PHE A 223 -10.59 5.75 -7.32
C PHE A 223 -12.05 6.17 -7.53
N ALA A 224 -12.61 6.08 -8.75
CA ALA A 224 -14.02 6.42 -8.95
C ALA A 224 -14.99 5.66 -8.04
N PRO A 225 -14.86 4.34 -7.83
CA PRO A 225 -15.69 3.63 -6.86
C PRO A 225 -15.53 4.16 -5.44
N VAL A 226 -14.29 4.50 -5.04
CA VAL A 226 -13.99 5.05 -3.70
C VAL A 226 -14.71 6.37 -3.46
N ILE A 227 -14.74 7.25 -4.48
CA ILE A 227 -15.42 8.55 -4.40
C ILE A 227 -16.93 8.35 -4.21
N VAL A 228 -17.56 7.47 -4.99
CA VAL A 228 -19.01 7.20 -4.91
C VAL A 228 -19.38 6.57 -3.57
N ILE A 229 -18.63 5.57 -3.13
CA ILE A 229 -18.86 4.88 -1.86
C ILE A 229 -18.59 5.84 -0.69
N GLY A 230 -17.51 6.59 -0.75
CA GLY A 230 -17.18 7.61 0.25
C GLY A 230 -18.27 8.67 0.36
N ALA A 231 -18.79 9.18 -0.77
CA ALA A 231 -19.91 10.12 -0.79
C ALA A 231 -21.18 9.53 -0.17
N PHE A 232 -21.50 8.27 -0.45
CA PHE A 232 -22.63 7.56 0.16
C PHE A 232 -22.53 7.51 1.69
N PHE A 233 -21.36 7.11 2.22
CA PHE A 233 -21.15 7.04 3.67
C PHE A 233 -21.07 8.43 4.31
N PHE A 234 -20.49 9.42 3.62
CA PHE A 234 -20.49 10.80 4.07
C PHE A 234 -21.91 11.37 4.21
N LEU A 235 -22.76 11.13 3.19
CA LEU A 235 -24.16 11.54 3.22
C LEU A 235 -25.01 10.73 4.21
N GLY A 236 -24.67 9.48 4.42
CA GLY A 236 -25.35 8.62 5.41
C GLY A 236 -24.97 8.94 6.86
N GLY A 237 -23.86 9.63 7.09
CA GLY A 237 -23.38 10.10 8.39
C GLY A 237 -23.64 11.60 8.59
N GLY A 238 -22.89 12.21 9.50
CA GLY A 238 -23.01 13.63 9.83
C GLY A 238 -22.76 14.61 8.67
N GLY A 239 -22.15 14.17 7.57
CA GLY A 239 -21.94 14.99 6.38
C GLY A 239 -23.23 15.45 5.68
N ILE A 240 -24.36 14.81 5.93
CA ILE A 240 -25.66 15.22 5.40
C ILE A 240 -26.04 16.64 5.87
N THR A 241 -25.67 16.99 7.10
CA THR A 241 -25.96 18.30 7.68
C THR A 241 -25.27 19.44 6.93
N SER A 242 -24.08 19.18 6.36
CA SER A 242 -23.34 20.16 5.56
C SER A 242 -24.03 20.51 4.24
N ILE A 243 -24.93 19.63 3.73
CA ILE A 243 -25.63 19.82 2.46
C ILE A 243 -27.09 20.21 2.68
N LEU A 244 -27.78 19.54 3.59
CA LEU A 244 -29.22 19.71 3.78
C LEU A 244 -29.58 20.52 5.05
N GLY A 245 -28.59 20.91 5.85
CA GLY A 245 -28.77 21.69 7.08
C GLY A 245 -29.00 20.84 8.33
N GLU A 246 -28.95 21.46 9.50
CA GLU A 246 -28.96 20.80 10.82
C GLU A 246 -30.24 20.01 11.16
N GLY A 247 -31.32 20.19 10.38
CA GLY A 247 -32.59 19.49 10.61
C GLY A 247 -32.60 17.99 10.30
N PHE A 248 -31.51 17.45 9.74
CA PHE A 248 -31.43 16.05 9.32
C PHE A 248 -30.71 15.14 10.34
N GLY A 249 -30.33 15.68 11.50
CA GLY A 249 -29.64 14.92 12.54
C GLY A 249 -28.26 14.39 12.10
N ASP A 250 -27.76 13.36 12.78
CA ASP A 250 -26.42 12.80 12.55
C ASP A 250 -26.34 11.78 11.38
N GLY A 251 -27.44 11.65 10.63
CA GLY A 251 -27.55 10.79 9.46
C GLY A 251 -28.05 9.37 9.76
N ILE A 252 -28.62 8.75 8.73
CA ILE A 252 -29.30 7.45 8.80
C ILE A 252 -28.36 6.30 9.23
N LEU A 253 -27.08 6.40 8.91
CA LEU A 253 -26.10 5.38 9.31
C LEU A 253 -25.87 5.41 10.81
N ASN A 254 -25.87 6.59 11.41
CA ASN A 254 -25.76 6.72 12.86
C ASN A 254 -27.03 6.19 13.56
N ASP A 255 -28.22 6.45 13.02
CA ASP A 255 -29.46 5.91 13.53
C ASP A 255 -29.48 4.37 13.48
N TRP A 256 -29.07 3.79 12.36
CA TRP A 256 -28.94 2.34 12.23
C TRP A 256 -27.94 1.76 13.21
N ALA A 257 -26.88 2.46 13.47
CA ALA A 257 -25.85 2.05 14.36
C ALA A 257 -26.29 2.05 15.82
N VAL A 258 -27.00 3.10 16.25
CA VAL A 258 -27.63 3.18 17.58
C VAL A 258 -28.68 2.08 17.74
N TRP A 259 -29.49 1.84 16.70
CA TRP A 259 -30.48 0.76 16.71
C TRP A 259 -29.81 -0.62 16.83
N LEU A 260 -28.75 -0.87 16.05
CA LEU A 260 -28.00 -2.12 16.10
C LEU A 260 -27.35 -2.35 17.47
N ALA A 261 -26.77 -1.29 18.04
CA ALA A 261 -26.20 -1.34 19.39
C ALA A 261 -27.24 -1.68 20.46
N ALA A 262 -28.45 -1.15 20.31
CA ALA A 262 -29.54 -1.41 21.27
C ALA A 262 -30.13 -2.83 21.18
N HIS A 263 -30.03 -3.48 20.01
CA HIS A 263 -30.68 -4.77 19.74
C HIS A 263 -29.69 -5.95 19.60
N THR A 264 -28.40 -5.70 19.66
CA THR A 264 -27.36 -6.73 19.59
C THR A 264 -26.57 -6.74 20.89
N PRO A 265 -26.19 -7.90 21.44
CA PRO A 265 -25.33 -7.97 22.62
C PRO A 265 -23.89 -7.59 22.21
N LEU A 266 -23.71 -6.34 21.78
CA LEU A 266 -22.41 -5.82 21.38
C LEU A 266 -21.54 -5.66 22.63
N ASN A 267 -20.34 -6.22 22.53
CA ASN A 267 -19.24 -5.94 23.44
C ASN A 267 -18.01 -5.55 22.59
N PRO A 268 -16.94 -4.99 23.19
CA PRO A 268 -15.75 -4.56 22.46
C PRO A 268 -15.16 -5.63 21.53
N TYR A 269 -15.17 -6.88 21.93
CA TYR A 269 -14.59 -7.99 21.16
C TYR A 269 -15.43 -8.38 19.94
N ILE A 270 -16.75 -8.37 20.09
CA ILE A 270 -17.70 -8.60 18.98
C ILE A 270 -17.63 -7.44 17.99
N ALA A 271 -17.53 -6.22 18.48
CA ALA A 271 -17.33 -5.02 17.65
C ALA A 271 -16.02 -5.13 16.84
N ALA A 272 -14.92 -5.52 17.48
CA ALA A 272 -13.64 -5.74 16.80
C ALA A 272 -13.73 -6.85 15.73
N PHE A 273 -14.43 -7.95 16.02
CA PHE A 273 -14.62 -9.03 15.05
C PHE A 273 -15.39 -8.56 13.83
N PHE A 274 -16.52 -7.89 14.02
CA PHE A 274 -17.29 -7.33 12.90
C PHE A 274 -16.47 -6.29 12.12
N GLN A 275 -15.74 -5.44 12.80
CA GLN A 275 -14.90 -4.42 12.19
C GLN A 275 -13.86 -5.04 11.24
N LEU A 276 -13.17 -6.10 11.69
CA LEU A 276 -12.20 -6.81 10.87
C LEU A 276 -12.87 -7.52 9.67
N ILE A 277 -13.97 -8.25 9.92
CA ILE A 277 -14.67 -9.00 8.85
C ILE A 277 -15.22 -8.05 7.79
N ILE A 278 -15.86 -6.96 8.20
CA ILE A 278 -16.40 -5.96 7.27
C ILE A 278 -15.25 -5.32 6.49
N GLY A 279 -14.13 -4.99 7.14
CA GLY A 279 -12.94 -4.52 6.45
C GLY A 279 -12.46 -5.52 5.39
N CYS A 280 -12.33 -6.80 5.73
CA CYS A 280 -11.94 -7.83 4.77
C CYS A 280 -12.94 -7.98 3.61
N LEU A 281 -14.24 -7.94 3.89
CA LEU A 281 -15.29 -8.05 2.87
C LEU A 281 -15.27 -6.86 1.91
N THR A 282 -15.12 -5.64 2.45
CA THR A 282 -15.02 -4.45 1.60
C THR A 282 -13.75 -4.44 0.75
N GLY A 283 -12.67 -5.02 1.24
CA GLY A 283 -11.43 -5.18 0.47
C GLY A 283 -11.57 -6.11 -0.75
N LEU A 284 -12.59 -6.98 -0.81
CA LEU A 284 -12.81 -7.87 -1.95
C LEU A 284 -13.14 -7.13 -3.26
N ASP A 285 -13.49 -5.85 -3.21
CA ASP A 285 -13.64 -5.01 -4.40
C ASP A 285 -12.32 -4.78 -5.15
N GLY A 286 -11.19 -5.05 -4.51
CA GLY A 286 -9.85 -4.96 -5.07
C GLY A 286 -9.21 -3.58 -4.99
N SER A 287 -9.85 -2.57 -4.39
CA SER A 287 -9.25 -1.25 -4.21
C SER A 287 -8.49 -1.10 -2.88
N GLY A 288 -8.98 -1.75 -1.82
CA GLY A 288 -8.49 -1.61 -0.46
C GLY A 288 -8.85 -0.28 0.21
N PHE A 289 -9.40 0.69 -0.53
CA PHE A 289 -9.73 2.03 -0.06
C PHE A 289 -11.23 2.30 0.00
N SER A 290 -12.03 1.65 -0.84
CA SER A 290 -13.47 1.85 -0.93
C SER A 290 -14.21 1.56 0.39
N GLY A 291 -13.70 0.61 1.17
CA GLY A 291 -14.26 0.21 2.46
C GLY A 291 -13.87 1.11 3.62
N LEU A 292 -12.87 1.99 3.48
CA LEU A 292 -12.37 2.79 4.59
C LEU A 292 -13.41 3.77 5.16
N PRO A 293 -14.25 4.44 4.35
CA PRO A 293 -15.32 5.27 4.90
C PRO A 293 -16.33 4.47 5.71
N LEU A 294 -16.72 3.27 5.24
CA LEU A 294 -17.64 2.39 5.97
C LEU A 294 -17.02 1.93 7.29
N THR A 295 -15.80 1.40 7.25
CA THR A 295 -15.15 0.88 8.45
C THR A 295 -14.84 1.99 9.45
N GLY A 296 -14.54 3.21 8.98
CA GLY A 296 -14.38 4.39 9.83
C GLY A 296 -15.69 4.76 10.55
N ALA A 297 -16.80 4.88 9.82
CA ALA A 297 -18.10 5.19 10.39
C ALA A 297 -18.57 4.11 11.39
N LEU A 298 -18.37 2.82 11.06
CA LEU A 298 -18.68 1.72 11.98
C LEU A 298 -17.78 1.73 13.23
N ALA A 299 -16.50 2.13 13.10
CA ALA A 299 -15.62 2.25 14.25
C ALA A 299 -16.12 3.29 15.25
N HIS A 300 -16.58 4.45 14.76
CA HIS A 300 -17.22 5.46 15.60
C HIS A 300 -18.44 4.90 16.34
N THR A 301 -19.32 4.29 15.59
CA THR A 301 -20.56 3.70 16.10
C THR A 301 -20.32 2.62 17.15
N PHE A 302 -19.52 1.62 16.81
CA PHE A 302 -19.23 0.50 17.72
C PHE A 302 -18.42 0.99 18.93
N GLY A 303 -17.47 1.92 18.72
CA GLY A 303 -16.71 2.52 19.81
C GLY A 303 -17.58 3.26 20.80
N THR A 304 -18.50 4.08 20.31
CA THR A 304 -19.46 4.82 21.16
C THR A 304 -20.42 3.86 21.89
N ALA A 305 -20.93 2.85 21.20
CA ALA A 305 -21.89 1.90 21.78
C ALA A 305 -21.28 0.95 22.81
N THR A 306 -20.00 0.60 22.67
CA THR A 306 -19.30 -0.38 23.52
C THR A 306 -18.26 0.22 24.45
N PHE A 307 -18.05 1.54 24.39
CA PHE A 307 -16.96 2.26 25.07
C PHE A 307 -15.57 1.75 24.66
N ALA A 308 -15.44 1.15 23.48
CA ALA A 308 -14.19 0.68 22.92
C ALA A 308 -13.43 1.81 22.23
N SER A 309 -12.10 1.67 22.13
CA SER A 309 -11.25 2.65 21.44
C SER A 309 -11.62 2.76 19.95
N VAL A 310 -12.19 3.89 19.54
CA VAL A 310 -12.52 4.21 18.13
C VAL A 310 -11.28 4.12 17.22
N PRO A 311 -10.11 4.67 17.58
CA PRO A 311 -8.89 4.53 16.78
C PRO A 311 -8.47 3.08 16.54
N VAL A 312 -8.55 2.21 17.55
CA VAL A 312 -8.19 0.79 17.41
C VAL A 312 -9.17 0.05 16.50
N LEU A 313 -10.48 0.32 16.64
CA LEU A 313 -11.49 -0.24 15.76
C LEU A 313 -11.31 0.24 14.30
N ALA A 314 -11.09 1.54 14.10
CA ALA A 314 -10.84 2.11 12.76
C ALA A 314 -9.60 1.47 12.10
N ALA A 315 -8.50 1.34 12.85
CA ALA A 315 -7.30 0.68 12.37
C ALA A 315 -7.54 -0.78 11.99
N LEU A 316 -8.35 -1.52 12.76
CA LEU A 316 -8.65 -2.92 12.47
C LEU A 316 -9.46 -3.09 11.19
N GLY A 317 -10.45 -2.21 10.95
CA GLY A 317 -11.20 -2.16 9.70
C GLY A 317 -10.32 -1.77 8.50
N GLN A 318 -9.47 -0.77 8.65
CA GLN A 318 -8.49 -0.35 7.66
C GLN A 318 -7.52 -1.49 7.30
N ILE A 319 -6.98 -2.20 8.29
CA ILE A 319 -6.12 -3.37 8.10
C ILE A 319 -6.82 -4.44 7.26
N GLY A 320 -8.06 -4.77 7.61
CA GLY A 320 -8.86 -5.74 6.86
C GLY A 320 -9.02 -5.35 5.40
N ALA A 321 -9.46 -4.12 5.14
CA ALA A 321 -9.68 -3.60 3.80
C ALA A 321 -8.38 -3.58 2.97
N ILE A 322 -7.29 -3.05 3.52
CA ILE A 322 -6.04 -2.89 2.78
C ILE A 322 -5.30 -4.21 2.58
N PHE A 323 -5.21 -5.07 3.59
CA PHE A 323 -4.55 -6.36 3.39
C PHE A 323 -5.30 -7.26 2.42
N VAL A 324 -6.61 -7.17 2.33
CA VAL A 324 -7.36 -7.93 1.33
C VAL A 324 -7.33 -7.24 -0.03
N GLY A 325 -7.77 -5.99 -0.12
CA GLY A 325 -8.03 -5.28 -1.37
C GLY A 325 -6.90 -4.37 -1.84
N GLY A 326 -6.07 -3.86 -0.95
CA GLY A 326 -4.92 -3.02 -1.31
C GLY A 326 -3.81 -3.75 -2.05
N GLY A 327 -3.97 -5.06 -2.26
CA GLY A 327 -3.21 -5.83 -3.23
C GLY A 327 -2.28 -6.88 -2.69
N THR A 328 -2.60 -7.52 -1.55
CA THR A 328 -1.88 -8.74 -1.15
C THR A 328 -2.62 -10.02 -1.56
N ILE A 329 -3.95 -9.98 -1.66
CA ILE A 329 -4.82 -11.11 -2.02
C ILE A 329 -5.62 -10.81 -3.28
N VAL A 330 -6.21 -9.63 -3.40
CA VAL A 330 -7.04 -9.20 -4.53
C VAL A 330 -6.30 -8.17 -5.41
N PRO A 331 -6.60 -8.02 -6.71
CA PRO A 331 -5.61 -7.75 -7.76
C PRO A 331 -4.88 -6.41 -7.80
N TRP A 332 -5.29 -5.34 -7.16
CA TRP A 332 -4.68 -4.04 -7.45
C TRP A 332 -3.15 -4.01 -7.32
N GLY A 333 -2.60 -4.23 -6.12
CA GLY A 333 -1.15 -4.20 -5.90
C GLY A 333 -0.42 -5.47 -6.34
N LEU A 334 -1.15 -6.58 -6.57
CA LEU A 334 -0.58 -7.82 -7.09
C LEU A 334 -0.07 -7.68 -8.52
N ILE A 335 -0.83 -6.97 -9.38
CA ILE A 335 -0.53 -6.88 -10.81
C ILE A 335 0.82 -6.24 -11.09
N PRO A 336 1.15 -5.02 -10.58
CA PRO A 336 2.45 -4.41 -10.84
C PRO A 336 3.61 -5.20 -10.24
N VAL A 337 3.44 -5.79 -9.05
CA VAL A 337 4.47 -6.63 -8.42
C VAL A 337 4.68 -7.91 -9.20
N ALA A 338 3.61 -8.59 -9.61
CA ALA A 338 3.69 -9.80 -10.41
C ALA A 338 4.34 -9.53 -11.77
N ALA A 339 4.01 -8.40 -12.41
CA ALA A 339 4.59 -8.00 -13.69
C ALA A 339 6.11 -7.77 -13.59
N ILE A 340 6.58 -7.01 -12.57
CA ILE A 340 8.01 -6.71 -12.42
C ILE A 340 8.83 -7.95 -12.04
N CYS A 341 8.22 -8.87 -11.29
CA CYS A 341 8.85 -10.14 -10.90
C CYS A 341 8.64 -11.26 -11.93
N ASN A 342 7.86 -11.02 -12.99
CA ASN A 342 7.50 -11.99 -14.01
C ASN A 342 6.89 -13.29 -13.43
N VAL A 343 5.89 -13.13 -12.56
CA VAL A 343 5.15 -14.23 -11.93
C VAL A 343 3.65 -14.08 -12.17
N SER A 344 2.89 -15.17 -11.96
CA SER A 344 1.43 -15.12 -12.03
C SER A 344 0.84 -14.35 -10.84
N PRO A 345 -0.03 -13.34 -11.05
CA PRO A 345 -0.71 -12.65 -9.95
C PRO A 345 -1.55 -13.60 -9.09
N ILE A 346 -2.18 -14.60 -9.69
CA ILE A 346 -3.01 -15.60 -8.99
C ILE A 346 -2.13 -16.47 -8.08
N GLU A 347 -0.95 -16.86 -8.57
CA GLU A 347 -0.01 -17.66 -7.77
C GLU A 347 0.53 -16.84 -6.58
N LEU A 348 0.84 -15.58 -6.81
CA LEU A 348 1.25 -14.64 -5.77
C LEU A 348 0.16 -14.48 -4.71
N ALA A 349 -1.10 -14.24 -5.10
CA ALA A 349 -2.25 -14.14 -4.21
C ALA A 349 -2.42 -15.41 -3.37
N ARG A 350 -2.36 -16.58 -4.01
CA ARG A 350 -2.48 -17.88 -3.33
C ARG A 350 -1.40 -18.10 -2.29
N LYS A 351 -0.17 -17.64 -2.55
CA LYS A 351 0.95 -17.75 -1.63
C LYS A 351 0.90 -16.74 -0.49
N ASN A 352 0.33 -15.57 -0.75
CA ASN A 352 0.13 -14.54 0.28
C ASN A 352 -1.03 -14.86 1.24
N LEU A 353 -2.03 -15.61 0.80
CA LEU A 353 -3.25 -15.87 1.59
C LEU A 353 -2.97 -16.47 2.98
N PRO A 354 -2.22 -17.58 3.14
CA PRO A 354 -1.99 -18.15 4.47
C PRO A 354 -1.30 -17.19 5.45
N PRO A 355 -0.18 -16.52 5.10
CA PRO A 355 0.45 -15.58 6.02
C PRO A 355 -0.42 -14.36 6.33
N VAL A 356 -1.24 -13.89 5.40
CA VAL A 356 -2.18 -12.78 5.66
C VAL A 356 -3.27 -13.20 6.65
N LEU A 357 -3.84 -14.40 6.51
CA LEU A 357 -4.83 -14.91 7.48
C LEU A 357 -4.24 -15.05 8.88
N ILE A 358 -2.99 -15.52 9.00
CA ILE A 358 -2.29 -15.58 10.29
C ILE A 358 -2.09 -14.18 10.87
N GLY A 359 -1.70 -13.22 10.04
CA GLY A 359 -1.54 -11.81 10.45
C GLY A 359 -2.86 -11.18 10.90
N LEU A 360 -3.95 -11.36 10.15
CA LEU A 360 -5.28 -10.85 10.51
C LEU A 360 -5.76 -11.41 11.86
N THR A 361 -5.53 -12.71 12.10
CA THR A 361 -5.84 -13.31 13.40
C THR A 361 -5.01 -12.68 14.52
N ALA A 362 -3.73 -12.47 14.30
CA ALA A 362 -2.85 -11.82 15.27
C ALA A 362 -3.24 -10.36 15.53
N ALA A 363 -3.59 -9.61 14.49
CA ALA A 363 -4.08 -8.24 14.59
C ALA A 363 -5.39 -8.15 15.39
N PHE A 364 -6.31 -9.07 15.16
CA PHE A 364 -7.55 -9.18 15.94
C PHE A 364 -7.25 -9.38 17.43
N ILE A 365 -6.37 -10.34 17.77
CA ILE A 365 -5.97 -10.59 19.16
C ILE A 365 -5.32 -9.35 19.77
N ALA A 366 -4.40 -8.70 19.03
CA ALA A 366 -3.75 -7.48 19.50
C ALA A 366 -4.76 -6.35 19.75
N ALA A 367 -5.72 -6.16 18.84
CA ALA A 367 -6.78 -5.18 19.03
C ALA A 367 -7.64 -5.50 20.26
N CYS A 368 -8.04 -6.76 20.45
CA CYS A 368 -8.81 -7.19 21.63
C CYS A 368 -8.09 -6.88 22.96
N LEU A 369 -6.76 -6.98 22.99
CA LEU A 369 -5.97 -6.64 24.19
C LEU A 369 -5.87 -5.11 24.44
N MET A 370 -6.18 -4.28 23.44
CA MET A 370 -6.11 -2.82 23.51
C MET A 370 -7.49 -2.15 23.68
N LEU A 371 -8.58 -2.91 23.57
CA LEU A 371 -9.94 -2.39 23.67
C LEU A 371 -10.47 -2.36 25.12
N VAL A 372 -9.72 -2.87 26.08
CA VAL A 372 -10.10 -2.98 27.49
C VAL A 372 -9.32 -2.03 28.37
#